data_b2e3e71788bee3ba0d1e28cda8f8b1cf
#
_entry.id   b2e3e71788bee3ba0d1e28cda8f8b1cf
#
_cell.length_a   1.000
_cell.length_b   1.000
_cell.length_c   1.000
_cell.angle_alpha   90.00
_cell.angle_beta   90.00
_cell.angle_gamma   90.00
#
_symmetry.space_group_name_H-M   'P 1'
#
loop_
_entity.id
_entity.type
_entity.pdbx_description
1 polymer ?
#
loop_
_entity_poly.entity_id
_entity_poly.type
_entity_poly.pdbx_seq_one_letter_code
_entity_poly.pdbx_strand_id
1 'polypeptide(L)'
;LRELRDTDKGILDIALDYGFTSHEAFTRAFKAAYGITPSAYRLHPVPVILRTAIRPFDCYLLGIGGTGMAQTNSDIKVYFVTIPAHKFLHIRNYESIGYYDFREKQSHIPGQDCETICGLLDSIKGKLDDMGGDEANSGSGQVMAYINEPEGRICSWGIPLAEAYGVRLPADYSGEIPRQMQIMDVPEGEYIVFEHGPFDFQTEN
;
A
#
# COMPACT_ATOMS: atom_id res chain seq x y z
N LEU A 1 11.37 23.25 5.26
CA LEU A 1 10.83 24.48 4.66
C LEU A 1 10.27 25.42 5.75
N ARG A 2 9.34 24.95 6.59
CA ARG A 2 8.70 25.77 7.63
C ARG A 2 9.72 26.41 8.56
N GLU A 3 10.64 25.66 9.13
CA GLU A 3 11.66 26.20 10.04
C GLU A 3 12.61 27.22 9.37
N LEU A 4 12.93 26.99 8.09
CA LEU A 4 13.71 27.95 7.32
C LEU A 4 13.00 29.28 7.13
N ARG A 5 11.68 29.28 7.00
CA ARG A 5 10.87 30.46 6.75
C ARG A 5 10.44 31.18 8.03
N ASP A 6 10.06 30.39 9.05
CA ASP A 6 9.31 30.90 10.20
C ASP A 6 10.16 31.03 11.47
N THR A 7 11.46 30.65 11.42
CA THR A 7 12.36 30.74 12.58
C THR A 7 13.74 31.30 12.21
N ASP A 8 14.44 31.85 13.20
CA ASP A 8 15.82 32.32 13.09
C ASP A 8 16.86 31.22 13.36
N LYS A 9 16.43 29.95 13.50
CA LYS A 9 17.28 28.82 13.78
C LYS A 9 18.38 28.65 12.71
N GLY A 10 19.61 28.38 13.13
CA GLY A 10 20.72 28.17 12.21
C GLY A 10 20.42 27.09 11.17
N ILE A 11 20.88 27.28 9.92
CA ILE A 11 20.65 26.27 8.88
C ILE A 11 21.33 24.96 9.23
N LEU A 12 22.48 25.01 9.91
CA LEU A 12 23.16 23.82 10.41
C LEU A 12 22.34 23.12 11.49
N ASP A 13 21.76 23.89 12.41
CA ASP A 13 20.93 23.31 13.48
C ASP A 13 19.69 22.62 12.92
N ILE A 14 19.05 23.25 11.93
CA ILE A 14 17.96 22.62 11.20
C ILE A 14 18.44 21.33 10.51
N ALA A 15 19.60 21.35 9.86
CA ALA A 15 20.14 20.17 9.21
C ALA A 15 20.34 19.01 10.19
N LEU A 16 20.92 19.29 11.36
CA LEU A 16 21.16 18.31 12.41
C LEU A 16 19.86 17.74 12.97
N ASP A 17 18.85 18.57 13.21
CA ASP A 17 17.54 18.14 13.70
C ASP A 17 16.82 17.18 12.75
N TYR A 18 17.07 17.33 11.44
CA TYR A 18 16.51 16.44 10.41
C TYR A 18 17.46 15.30 10.03
N GLY A 19 18.48 15.01 10.85
CA GLY A 19 19.36 13.86 10.71
C GLY A 19 20.45 13.98 9.64
N PHE A 20 20.69 15.18 9.12
CA PHE A 20 21.84 15.40 8.23
C PHE A 20 23.14 15.54 9.02
N THR A 21 24.22 14.97 8.51
CA THR A 21 25.53 14.97 9.16
C THR A 21 26.31 16.27 8.98
N SER A 22 25.91 17.12 8.04
CA SER A 22 26.56 18.40 7.77
C SER A 22 25.65 19.39 7.04
N HIS A 23 26.00 20.68 7.10
CA HIS A 23 25.36 21.75 6.35
C HIS A 23 25.42 21.50 4.83
N GLU A 24 26.55 20.99 4.34
CA GLU A 24 26.74 20.71 2.91
C GLU A 24 25.84 19.56 2.41
N ALA A 25 25.73 18.51 3.23
CA ALA A 25 24.84 17.38 2.92
C ALA A 25 23.38 17.84 2.82
N PHE A 26 22.93 18.63 3.79
CA PHE A 26 21.60 19.23 3.78
C PHE A 26 21.39 20.15 2.58
N THR A 27 22.35 21.05 2.31
CA THR A 27 22.27 22.00 1.20
C THR A 27 22.17 21.29 -0.15
N ARG A 28 22.96 20.24 -0.38
CA ARG A 28 22.88 19.43 -1.61
C ARG A 28 21.51 18.75 -1.75
N ALA A 29 21.05 18.12 -0.69
CA ALA A 29 19.75 17.43 -0.69
C ALA A 29 18.59 18.41 -0.93
N PHE A 30 18.62 19.54 -0.24
CA PHE A 30 17.61 20.59 -0.36
C PHE A 30 17.59 21.19 -1.78
N LYS A 31 18.80 21.51 -2.34
CA LYS A 31 18.91 22.03 -3.71
C LYS A 31 18.45 21.00 -4.76
N ALA A 32 18.77 19.74 -4.56
CA ALA A 32 18.30 18.66 -5.44
C ALA A 32 16.77 18.50 -5.38
N ALA A 33 16.17 18.72 -4.21
CA ALA A 33 14.73 18.60 -4.02
C ALA A 33 13.93 19.80 -4.53
N TYR A 34 14.44 21.02 -4.32
CA TYR A 34 13.68 22.25 -4.52
C TYR A 34 14.29 23.22 -5.53
N GLY A 35 15.45 22.90 -6.11
CA GLY A 35 16.11 23.73 -7.10
C GLY A 35 16.87 24.96 -6.55
N ILE A 36 16.70 25.27 -5.27
CA ILE A 36 17.33 26.43 -4.58
C ILE A 36 18.04 25.97 -3.31
N THR A 37 18.97 26.79 -2.80
CA THR A 37 19.65 26.49 -1.53
C THR A 37 18.77 26.88 -0.33
N PRO A 38 18.98 26.25 0.87
CA PRO A 38 18.28 26.65 2.10
C PRO A 38 18.45 28.14 2.44
N SER A 39 19.64 28.69 2.23
CA SER A 39 19.94 30.11 2.50
C SER A 39 19.18 31.02 1.53
N ALA A 40 19.15 30.69 0.25
CA ALA A 40 18.39 31.46 -0.75
C ALA A 40 16.89 31.40 -0.48
N TYR A 41 16.38 30.23 -0.09
CA TYR A 41 14.97 30.07 0.30
C TYR A 41 14.62 30.90 1.53
N ARG A 42 15.48 30.93 2.55
CA ARG A 42 15.29 31.75 3.74
C ARG A 42 15.21 33.24 3.42
N LEU A 43 16.12 33.70 2.56
CA LEU A 43 16.20 35.13 2.19
C LEU A 43 15.00 35.56 1.32
N HIS A 44 14.59 34.71 0.40
CA HIS A 44 13.48 34.93 -0.52
C HIS A 44 12.63 33.67 -0.62
N PRO A 45 11.67 33.46 0.30
CA PRO A 45 10.78 32.31 0.23
C PRO A 45 9.94 32.36 -1.05
N VAL A 46 10.06 31.32 -1.86
CA VAL A 46 9.27 31.14 -3.10
C VAL A 46 8.37 29.92 -2.93
N PRO A 47 7.24 29.88 -3.63
CA PRO A 47 6.43 28.67 -3.70
C PRO A 47 7.29 27.52 -4.24
N VAL A 48 7.39 26.43 -3.51
CA VAL A 48 8.09 25.22 -3.92
C VAL A 48 7.11 24.08 -3.92
N ILE A 49 7.24 23.18 -4.89
CA ILE A 49 6.49 21.95 -4.93
C ILE A 49 7.00 21.08 -3.79
N LEU A 50 6.17 20.89 -2.77
CA LEU A 50 6.49 19.95 -1.71
C LEU A 50 6.53 18.56 -2.35
N ARG A 51 7.71 17.94 -2.34
CA ARG A 51 7.80 16.49 -2.51
C ARG A 51 7.33 15.86 -1.20
N THR A 52 6.05 15.91 -0.96
CA THR A 52 5.43 14.96 -0.04
C THR A 52 5.76 13.58 -0.56
N ALA A 53 5.96 12.62 0.32
CA ALA A 53 5.96 11.23 -0.10
C ALA A 53 4.67 11.04 -0.91
N ILE A 54 4.81 11.02 -2.24
CA ILE A 54 3.68 10.80 -3.12
C ILE A 54 3.21 9.40 -2.76
N ARG A 55 2.06 9.30 -2.14
CA ARG A 55 1.41 8.00 -2.00
C ARG A 55 1.29 7.47 -3.42
N PRO A 56 1.54 6.19 -3.68
CA PRO A 56 1.57 5.63 -5.03
C PRO A 56 0.38 6.04 -5.89
N PHE A 57 -0.74 6.37 -5.26
CA PHE A 57 -2.01 6.69 -5.91
C PHE A 57 -2.35 8.19 -5.93
N ASP A 58 -1.54 9.07 -5.35
CA ASP A 58 -1.82 10.51 -5.32
C ASP A 58 -1.91 11.12 -6.73
N CYS A 59 -1.15 10.59 -7.69
CA CYS A 59 -1.20 11.02 -9.09
C CYS A 59 -2.58 10.76 -9.73
N TYR A 60 -3.24 9.67 -9.36
CA TYR A 60 -4.58 9.33 -9.85
C TYR A 60 -5.66 10.16 -9.16
N LEU A 61 -5.51 10.40 -7.85
CA LEU A 61 -6.49 11.14 -7.07
C LEU A 61 -6.46 12.64 -7.33
N LEU A 62 -5.27 13.20 -7.59
CA LEU A 62 -5.09 14.64 -7.73
C LEU A 62 -5.07 15.11 -9.18
N GLY A 63 -5.19 14.19 -10.15
CA GLY A 63 -5.09 14.51 -11.57
C GLY A 63 -3.74 15.14 -11.94
N ILE A 64 -2.70 14.96 -11.11
CA ILE A 64 -1.36 15.50 -11.34
C ILE A 64 -0.62 14.59 -12.32
N GLY A 65 -1.18 14.44 -13.51
CA GLY A 65 -0.60 13.73 -14.64
C GLY A 65 0.00 14.68 -15.68
N GLY A 66 0.75 15.67 -15.23
CA GLY A 66 1.53 16.53 -16.11
C GLY A 66 2.98 16.08 -16.18
N THR A 67 3.37 15.49 -17.29
CA THR A 67 4.74 15.29 -17.79
C THR A 67 5.66 14.37 -17.00
N GLY A 68 5.81 13.14 -17.46
CA GLY A 68 7.04 12.37 -17.27
C GLY A 68 6.92 10.96 -16.71
N MET A 69 5.75 10.45 -16.44
CA MET A 69 5.56 9.02 -16.32
C MET A 69 4.84 8.51 -17.55
N ALA A 70 5.41 7.46 -18.10
CA ALA A 70 4.99 6.84 -19.34
C ALA A 70 3.49 6.82 -19.51
N GLN A 71 3.07 7.12 -20.72
CA GLN A 71 1.80 6.72 -21.29
C GLN A 71 1.58 5.22 -21.08
N THR A 72 1.12 4.86 -19.91
CA THR A 72 0.60 3.54 -19.65
C THR A 72 -0.64 3.74 -18.81
N ASN A 73 -1.72 3.53 -19.49
CA ASN A 73 -3.03 3.14 -19.02
C ASN A 73 -4.09 4.25 -19.03
N SER A 74 -4.60 4.50 -20.22
CA SER A 74 -5.97 4.97 -20.47
C SER A 74 -7.05 4.03 -19.89
N ASP A 75 -6.66 2.92 -19.28
CA ASP A 75 -7.54 1.82 -18.93
C ASP A 75 -7.70 1.59 -17.41
N ILE A 76 -7.08 2.42 -16.57
CA ILE A 76 -7.30 2.33 -15.12
C ILE A 76 -8.52 3.16 -14.75
N LYS A 77 -9.54 2.50 -14.24
CA LYS A 77 -10.69 3.16 -13.62
C LYS A 77 -10.42 3.36 -12.13
N VAL A 78 -10.73 4.55 -11.63
CA VAL A 78 -10.60 4.87 -10.20
C VAL A 78 -11.94 5.32 -9.68
N TYR A 79 -12.42 4.65 -8.64
CA TYR A 79 -13.69 4.98 -8.01
C TYR A 79 -13.69 4.65 -6.52
N PHE A 80 -14.66 5.18 -5.79
CA PHE A 80 -14.85 4.90 -4.38
C PHE A 80 -15.98 3.92 -4.18
N VAL A 81 -15.79 3.00 -3.23
CA VAL A 81 -16.83 2.07 -2.79
C VAL A 81 -16.90 2.05 -1.28
N THR A 82 -18.08 2.00 -0.72
CA THR A 82 -18.26 1.70 0.70
C THR A 82 -18.40 0.19 0.85
N ILE A 83 -17.50 -0.42 1.61
CA ILE A 83 -17.55 -1.85 1.90
C ILE A 83 -18.13 -2.01 3.29
N PRO A 84 -19.24 -2.75 3.43
CA PRO A 84 -19.82 -3.06 4.72
C PRO A 84 -18.86 -3.79 5.65
N ALA A 85 -19.10 -3.70 6.94
CA ALA A 85 -18.37 -4.49 7.93
C ALA A 85 -18.42 -5.98 7.57
N HIS A 86 -17.26 -6.64 7.64
CA HIS A 86 -17.12 -8.04 7.28
C HIS A 86 -16.00 -8.70 8.08
N LYS A 87 -15.84 -10.01 7.93
CA LYS A 87 -14.70 -10.75 8.47
C LYS A 87 -13.74 -11.10 7.34
N PHE A 88 -12.45 -11.13 7.66
CA PHE A 88 -11.42 -11.60 6.75
C PHE A 88 -10.76 -12.85 7.32
N LEU A 89 -10.99 -13.98 6.66
CA LEU A 89 -10.39 -15.28 6.98
C LEU A 89 -9.15 -15.45 6.12
N HIS A 90 -7.96 -15.57 6.73
CA HIS A 90 -6.70 -15.48 6.00
C HIS A 90 -5.56 -16.24 6.67
N ILE A 91 -4.51 -16.50 5.89
CA ILE A 91 -3.15 -16.74 6.37
C ILE A 91 -2.34 -15.45 6.26
N ARG A 92 -1.25 -15.32 7.01
CA ARG A 92 -0.48 -14.08 7.13
C ARG A 92 1.02 -14.36 7.09
N ASN A 93 1.77 -13.46 6.48
CA ASN A 93 3.23 -13.45 6.50
C ASN A 93 3.75 -12.03 6.81
N TYR A 94 4.70 -11.95 7.74
CA TYR A 94 5.25 -10.66 8.22
C TYR A 94 6.50 -10.21 7.47
N GLU A 95 7.08 -11.06 6.65
CA GLU A 95 8.37 -10.83 5.99
C GLU A 95 8.30 -10.86 4.46
N SER A 96 7.16 -11.25 3.90
CA SER A 96 7.02 -11.38 2.45
C SER A 96 7.01 -10.03 1.73
N ILE A 97 7.42 -10.05 0.48
CA ILE A 97 7.49 -8.89 -0.41
C ILE A 97 6.76 -9.17 -1.74
N GLY A 98 5.44 -9.32 -1.64
CA GLY A 98 4.59 -9.59 -2.80
C GLY A 98 4.20 -11.04 -2.93
N TYR A 99 3.30 -11.29 -3.87
CA TYR A 99 2.57 -12.56 -4.00
C TYR A 99 3.46 -13.79 -4.16
N TYR A 100 4.49 -13.73 -5.00
CA TYR A 100 5.36 -14.90 -5.25
C TYR A 100 6.22 -15.24 -4.04
N ASP A 101 6.81 -14.22 -3.41
CA ASP A 101 7.61 -14.40 -2.20
C ASP A 101 6.74 -14.87 -1.03
N PHE A 102 5.49 -14.37 -0.95
CA PHE A 102 4.50 -14.86 0.00
C PHE A 102 4.24 -16.35 -0.18
N ARG A 103 3.95 -16.78 -1.40
CA ARG A 103 3.71 -18.20 -1.71
C ARG A 103 4.90 -19.07 -1.38
N GLU A 104 6.11 -18.63 -1.74
CA GLU A 104 7.34 -19.36 -1.45
C GLU A 104 7.51 -19.53 0.07
N LYS A 105 7.45 -18.45 0.83
CA LYS A 105 7.59 -18.48 2.30
C LYS A 105 6.52 -19.34 2.97
N GLN A 106 5.26 -19.21 2.55
CA GLN A 106 4.17 -20.03 3.08
C GLN A 106 4.35 -21.52 2.79
N SER A 107 4.93 -21.89 1.65
CA SER A 107 5.17 -23.31 1.32
C SER A 107 6.10 -24.01 2.30
N HIS A 108 6.92 -23.29 3.05
CA HIS A 108 7.79 -23.83 4.09
C HIS A 108 7.07 -24.06 5.43
N ILE A 109 5.84 -23.58 5.56
CA ILE A 109 5.02 -23.74 6.78
C ILE A 109 4.07 -24.92 6.57
N PRO A 110 4.14 -25.97 7.37
CA PRO A 110 3.29 -27.15 7.21
C PRO A 110 1.80 -26.81 7.12
N GLY A 111 1.14 -27.23 6.03
CA GLY A 111 -0.27 -27.01 5.77
C GLY A 111 -0.64 -25.58 5.35
N GLN A 112 0.35 -24.76 4.99
CA GLN A 112 0.14 -23.41 4.45
C GLN A 112 0.64 -23.26 3.01
N ASP A 113 0.95 -24.33 2.34
CA ASP A 113 1.24 -24.30 0.91
C ASP A 113 0.00 -23.87 0.09
N CYS A 114 0.26 -23.34 -1.10
CA CYS A 114 -0.80 -22.75 -1.93
C CYS A 114 -1.94 -23.72 -2.24
N GLU A 115 -1.64 -24.98 -2.53
CA GLU A 115 -2.66 -25.97 -2.90
C GLU A 115 -3.58 -26.26 -1.70
N THR A 116 -2.99 -26.50 -0.52
CA THR A 116 -3.72 -26.73 0.71
C THR A 116 -4.61 -25.55 1.08
N ILE A 117 -4.04 -24.33 1.05
CA ILE A 117 -4.78 -23.11 1.45
C ILE A 117 -5.87 -22.78 0.44
N CYS A 118 -5.61 -22.83 -0.85
CA CYS A 118 -6.64 -22.60 -1.88
C CYS A 118 -7.79 -23.60 -1.75
N GLY A 119 -7.48 -24.88 -1.57
CA GLY A 119 -8.51 -25.90 -1.34
C GLY A 119 -9.36 -25.65 -0.08
N LEU A 120 -8.75 -25.21 1.01
CA LEU A 120 -9.47 -24.83 2.22
C LEU A 120 -10.37 -23.61 1.99
N LEU A 121 -9.84 -22.56 1.37
CA LEU A 121 -10.61 -21.34 1.05
C LEU A 121 -11.77 -21.62 0.10
N ASP A 122 -11.57 -22.49 -0.89
CA ASP A 122 -12.64 -22.90 -1.81
C ASP A 122 -13.76 -23.68 -1.11
N SER A 123 -13.43 -24.44 -0.08
CA SER A 123 -14.42 -25.19 0.70
C SER A 123 -15.31 -24.34 1.61
N ILE A 124 -14.89 -23.11 1.93
CA ILE A 124 -15.65 -22.19 2.80
C ILE A 124 -16.94 -21.79 2.12
N LYS A 125 -18.06 -21.99 2.81
CA LYS A 125 -19.38 -21.58 2.33
C LYS A 125 -19.73 -20.17 2.82
N GLY A 126 -20.48 -19.43 1.99
CA GLY A 126 -20.96 -18.10 2.34
C GLY A 126 -19.89 -17.01 2.20
N LYS A 127 -18.87 -17.26 1.40
CA LYS A 127 -17.91 -16.22 1.03
C LYS A 127 -18.63 -15.05 0.38
N LEU A 128 -18.17 -13.84 0.65
CA LEU A 128 -18.60 -12.65 -0.07
C LEU A 128 -17.85 -12.59 -1.40
N ASP A 129 -18.59 -12.25 -2.45
CA ASP A 129 -18.01 -12.07 -3.77
C ASP A 129 -17.06 -10.87 -3.82
N ASP A 130 -16.26 -10.79 -4.86
CA ASP A 130 -15.35 -9.68 -5.05
C ASP A 130 -16.06 -8.32 -5.14
N MET A 131 -15.35 -7.29 -4.69
CA MET A 131 -15.84 -5.93 -4.60
C MET A 131 -16.12 -5.31 -5.99
N GLY A 132 -17.26 -5.60 -6.57
CA GLY A 132 -17.71 -5.04 -7.85
C GLY A 132 -17.34 -5.86 -9.08
N GLY A 133 -17.04 -7.12 -8.88
CA GLY A 133 -16.84 -8.03 -10.00
C GLY A 133 -18.08 -8.16 -10.86
N ASP A 134 -17.92 -8.00 -12.16
CA ASP A 134 -18.88 -8.45 -13.15
C ASP A 134 -19.17 -9.95 -12.87
N GLU A 135 -20.43 -10.38 -12.91
CA GLU A 135 -20.80 -11.80 -12.66
C GLU A 135 -19.99 -12.78 -13.54
N ALA A 136 -19.47 -12.31 -14.68
CA ALA A 136 -18.62 -13.07 -15.57
C ALA A 136 -17.17 -13.24 -15.08
N ASN A 137 -16.74 -12.44 -14.10
CA ASN A 137 -15.40 -12.43 -13.50
C ASN A 137 -15.42 -12.72 -12.00
N SER A 138 -16.47 -13.37 -11.51
CA SER A 138 -16.50 -13.84 -10.13
C SER A 138 -15.35 -14.83 -9.93
N GLY A 139 -14.20 -14.29 -9.58
CA GLY A 139 -13.05 -15.07 -9.15
C GLY A 139 -13.42 -15.92 -7.95
N SER A 140 -12.48 -16.67 -7.44
CA SER A 140 -12.66 -17.55 -6.26
C SER A 140 -13.04 -16.79 -4.98
N GLY A 141 -13.23 -15.46 -5.03
CA GLY A 141 -13.41 -14.59 -3.86
C GLY A 141 -12.16 -14.50 -2.99
N GLN A 142 -11.04 -15.02 -3.48
CA GLN A 142 -9.76 -14.99 -2.79
C GLN A 142 -9.06 -13.66 -3.05
N VAL A 143 -8.56 -13.04 -1.99
CA VAL A 143 -7.91 -11.73 -2.06
C VAL A 143 -6.54 -11.76 -1.39
N MET A 144 -5.60 -11.02 -1.95
CA MET A 144 -4.35 -10.65 -1.31
C MET A 144 -4.54 -9.30 -0.62
N ALA A 145 -4.19 -9.21 0.64
CA ALA A 145 -4.33 -8.01 1.44
C ALA A 145 -3.01 -7.60 2.10
N TYR A 146 -2.88 -6.31 2.35
CA TYR A 146 -1.80 -5.75 3.15
C TYR A 146 -2.41 -5.18 4.43
N ILE A 147 -2.02 -5.76 5.57
CA ILE A 147 -2.56 -5.40 6.87
C ILE A 147 -1.52 -4.56 7.60
N ASN A 148 -1.93 -3.41 8.11
CA ASN A 148 -1.06 -2.59 8.95
C ASN A 148 -0.91 -3.28 10.30
N GLU A 149 0.29 -3.84 10.53
CA GLU A 149 0.62 -4.60 11.73
C GLU A 149 1.96 -4.12 12.30
N PRO A 150 2.05 -3.82 13.61
CA PRO A 150 3.28 -3.33 14.23
C PRO A 150 4.48 -4.27 14.06
N GLU A 151 4.24 -5.58 14.00
CA GLU A 151 5.26 -6.62 13.80
C GLU A 151 5.59 -6.86 12.32
N GLY A 152 4.84 -6.21 11.43
CA GLY A 152 5.01 -6.35 9.99
C GLY A 152 6.31 -5.74 9.48
N ARG A 153 6.71 -6.18 8.30
CA ARG A 153 7.86 -5.61 7.60
C ARG A 153 7.58 -4.14 7.26
N ILE A 154 8.55 -3.28 7.52
CA ILE A 154 8.47 -1.88 7.10
C ILE A 154 8.55 -1.81 5.57
N CYS A 155 7.47 -1.39 4.93
CA CYS A 155 7.43 -1.17 3.49
C CYS A 155 8.15 0.15 3.11
N SER A 156 8.33 0.36 1.80
CA SER A 156 9.00 1.57 1.28
C SER A 156 8.32 2.89 1.66
N TRP A 157 7.08 2.83 2.12
CA TRP A 157 6.30 3.99 2.57
C TRP A 157 6.44 4.26 4.07
N GLY A 158 7.27 3.48 4.78
CA GLY A 158 7.48 3.62 6.21
C GLY A 158 6.35 3.06 7.08
N ILE A 159 5.47 2.26 6.51
CA ILE A 159 4.35 1.62 7.23
C ILE A 159 4.69 0.16 7.47
N PRO A 160 4.51 -0.37 8.71
CA PRO A 160 4.66 -1.79 8.97
C PRO A 160 3.46 -2.54 8.39
N LEU A 161 3.73 -3.51 7.53
CA LEU A 161 2.70 -4.30 6.83
C LEU A 161 2.99 -5.80 6.97
N ALA A 162 1.93 -6.56 7.21
CA ALA A 162 1.90 -8.00 6.97
C ALA A 162 1.12 -8.27 5.69
N GLU A 163 1.59 -9.18 4.88
CA GLU A 163 0.84 -9.68 3.73
C GLU A 163 -0.09 -10.80 4.16
N ALA A 164 -1.29 -10.81 3.64
CA ALA A 164 -2.32 -11.79 3.97
C ALA A 164 -3.03 -12.28 2.72
N TYR A 165 -3.40 -13.54 2.73
CA TYR A 165 -4.15 -14.16 1.64
C TYR A 165 -5.35 -14.90 2.20
N GLY A 166 -6.54 -14.64 1.67
CA GLY A 166 -7.76 -15.20 2.24
C GLY A 166 -9.03 -14.83 1.50
N VAL A 167 -10.15 -14.96 2.20
CA VAL A 167 -11.50 -14.67 1.70
C VAL A 167 -12.26 -13.76 2.65
N ARG A 168 -13.18 -12.99 2.10
CA ARG A 168 -14.12 -12.17 2.89
C ARG A 168 -15.35 -13.00 3.25
N LEU A 169 -15.82 -12.80 4.47
CA LEU A 169 -16.99 -13.49 5.02
C LEU A 169 -17.97 -12.46 5.60
N PRO A 170 -19.26 -12.78 5.70
CA PRO A 170 -20.22 -11.93 6.39
C PRO A 170 -19.79 -11.57 7.81
N ALA A 171 -20.16 -10.42 8.32
CA ALA A 171 -19.81 -9.96 9.67
C ALA A 171 -20.33 -10.92 10.76
N ASP A 172 -21.44 -11.58 10.51
CA ASP A 172 -22.09 -12.56 11.41
C ASP A 172 -21.63 -14.01 11.17
N TYR A 173 -20.58 -14.22 10.36
CA TYR A 173 -20.07 -15.55 10.09
C TYR A 173 -19.69 -16.28 11.41
N SER A 174 -20.23 -17.48 11.56
CA SER A 174 -20.06 -18.34 12.74
C SER A 174 -19.61 -19.76 12.39
N GLY A 175 -19.14 -19.97 11.15
CA GLY A 175 -18.66 -21.26 10.68
C GLY A 175 -17.30 -21.65 11.28
N GLU A 176 -16.87 -22.85 10.98
CA GLU A 176 -15.60 -23.38 11.43
C GLU A 176 -14.42 -22.64 10.77
N ILE A 177 -13.39 -22.35 11.58
CA ILE A 177 -12.16 -21.72 11.12
C ILE A 177 -11.08 -22.78 11.02
N PRO A 178 -10.48 -23.01 9.83
CA PRO A 178 -9.36 -23.93 9.68
C PRO A 178 -8.20 -23.56 10.61
N ARG A 179 -7.53 -24.54 11.18
CA ARG A 179 -6.45 -24.33 12.18
C ARG A 179 -5.28 -23.50 11.64
N GLN A 180 -5.06 -23.54 10.35
CA GLN A 180 -3.98 -22.83 9.67
C GLN A 180 -4.29 -21.34 9.47
N MET A 181 -5.54 -20.94 9.66
CA MET A 181 -6.03 -19.62 9.32
C MET A 181 -6.36 -18.78 10.54
N GLN A 182 -6.38 -17.50 10.33
CA GLN A 182 -6.82 -16.48 11.30
C GLN A 182 -8.04 -15.77 10.75
N ILE A 183 -8.85 -15.23 11.64
CA ILE A 183 -9.99 -14.39 11.28
C ILE A 183 -9.87 -13.05 11.98
N MET A 184 -10.17 -11.97 11.26
CA MET A 184 -10.23 -10.63 11.82
C MET A 184 -11.52 -9.94 11.41
N ASP A 185 -11.99 -9.05 12.28
CA ASP A 185 -13.10 -8.15 11.95
C ASP A 185 -12.58 -6.96 11.18
N VAL A 186 -13.21 -6.66 10.06
CA VAL A 186 -12.94 -5.48 9.23
C VAL A 186 -14.16 -4.56 9.35
N PRO A 187 -14.01 -3.34 9.90
CA PRO A 187 -15.11 -2.40 10.02
C PRO A 187 -15.57 -1.91 8.65
N GLU A 188 -16.78 -1.39 8.58
CA GLU A 188 -17.24 -0.66 7.40
C GLU A 188 -16.28 0.51 7.10
N GLY A 189 -15.97 0.69 5.83
CA GLY A 189 -15.06 1.74 5.40
C GLY A 189 -15.26 2.12 3.94
N GLU A 190 -14.77 3.30 3.60
CA GLU A 190 -14.68 3.75 2.22
C GLU A 190 -13.33 3.34 1.64
N TYR A 191 -13.35 2.71 0.49
CA TYR A 191 -12.19 2.21 -0.23
C TYR A 191 -12.06 2.89 -1.58
N ILE A 192 -10.82 3.12 -2.00
CA ILE A 192 -10.50 3.54 -3.35
C ILE A 192 -10.19 2.28 -4.15
N VAL A 193 -10.91 2.09 -5.23
CA VAL A 193 -10.70 0.96 -6.16
C VAL A 193 -9.95 1.46 -7.39
N PHE A 194 -8.88 0.77 -7.73
CA PHE A 194 -8.15 0.93 -8.98
C PHE A 194 -8.41 -0.33 -9.81
N GLU A 195 -9.27 -0.20 -10.80
CA GLU A 195 -9.63 -1.29 -11.69
C GLU A 195 -8.77 -1.19 -12.96
N HIS A 196 -8.02 -2.23 -13.24
CA HIS A 196 -7.24 -2.38 -14.46
C HIS A 196 -7.92 -3.39 -15.39
N GLY A 197 -7.87 -3.15 -16.70
CA GLY A 197 -8.33 -4.11 -17.69
C GLY A 197 -7.51 -5.41 -17.66
N PRO A 198 -7.97 -6.46 -18.33
CA PRO A 198 -7.23 -7.71 -18.41
C PRO A 198 -5.82 -7.48 -18.98
N PHE A 199 -4.82 -8.07 -18.35
CA PHE A 199 -3.42 -8.01 -18.78
C PHE A 199 -2.82 -9.40 -18.82
N ASP A 200 -1.79 -9.58 -19.64
CA ASP A 200 -1.07 -10.84 -19.73
C ASP A 200 -0.04 -10.92 -18.59
N PHE A 201 -0.40 -11.66 -17.58
CA PHE A 201 0.37 -11.88 -16.38
C PHE A 201 1.78 -12.48 -16.63
N GLN A 202 2.00 -13.12 -17.77
CA GLN A 202 3.29 -13.73 -18.11
C GLN A 202 4.23 -12.76 -18.83
N THR A 203 3.72 -11.73 -19.47
CA THR A 203 4.50 -10.82 -20.30
C THR A 203 4.74 -9.45 -19.68
N GLU A 204 3.98 -9.06 -18.64
CA GLU A 204 4.00 -7.71 -18.06
C GLU A 204 4.64 -7.63 -16.66
N ASN A 205 5.38 -8.64 -16.24
CA ASN A 205 6.16 -8.65 -15.00
C ASN A 205 7.58 -8.15 -15.19
#